data_f408dd0627f7be37e8c1d35adcf7675d
#
_entry.id   f408dd0627f7be37e8c1d35adcf7675d
#
_cell.length_a   1.000
_cell.length_b   1.000
_cell.length_c   1.000
_cell.angle_alpha   90.00
_cell.angle_beta   90.00
_cell.angle_gamma   90.00
#
_symmetry.space_group_name_H-M   'P 1'
#
loop_
_entity.id
_entity.type
_entity.pdbx_description
1 polymer ?
#
loop_
_entity_poly.entity_id
_entity_poly.type
_entity_poly.pdbx_seq_one_letter_code
_entity_poly.pdbx_strand_id
1 'polypeptide(L)'
;MTLPGRARAVDPSEAELAVVIVNYNAGDYLRRCLASLEARRGDISVDVLVIDNASRDGSHEAAVAAHPAVRLLANPDNRGLSAAWNQGIRATTSPYVLFLNPDAELWRGTLAEYVQVAREHPSAGIVGPLVRNPDGTVYPSGRVLPGLRDAVGHAFLGGFAPGNRFTQRYHMDGWDRTTEREVDWVSGASMLLPRKVFDAVGVFDESFFLYAEELDMATRLRGAGWRVLFTPRVEVIHEIGVSTGRSRRMLVMHSTSVYRYYRKHRAPGWRRLTLPLAWSALRLRAELEWVRERARRR
;
A
#
# COMPACT_ATOMS: atom_id res chain seq x y z
N MET A 1 -26.68 3.93 30.01
CA MET A 1 -25.60 3.51 29.14
C MET A 1 -26.18 3.46 27.72
N THR A 2 -26.08 4.59 27.02
CA THR A 2 -26.63 4.78 25.67
C THR A 2 -25.73 4.04 24.68
N LEU A 3 -26.29 3.12 23.93
CA LEU A 3 -25.60 2.45 22.82
C LEU A 3 -25.10 3.52 21.84
N PRO A 4 -23.86 3.43 21.34
CA PRO A 4 -23.37 4.36 20.33
C PRO A 4 -24.29 4.25 19.10
N GLY A 5 -24.81 5.42 18.67
CA GLY A 5 -25.75 5.51 17.57
C GLY A 5 -25.16 4.84 16.31
N ARG A 6 -26.01 4.05 15.64
CA ARG A 6 -25.72 3.52 14.31
C ARG A 6 -25.22 4.65 13.43
N ALA A 7 -24.03 4.48 12.86
CA ALA A 7 -23.47 5.43 11.92
C ALA A 7 -24.48 5.65 10.79
N ARG A 8 -24.94 6.89 10.66
CA ARG A 8 -25.83 7.29 9.57
C ARG A 8 -25.06 7.09 8.27
N ALA A 9 -25.66 6.40 7.30
CA ALA A 9 -25.09 6.31 5.97
C ALA A 9 -24.88 7.74 5.45
N VAL A 10 -23.63 8.12 5.18
CA VAL A 10 -23.27 9.41 4.59
C VAL A 10 -23.54 9.30 3.10
N ASP A 11 -24.05 10.37 2.47
CA ASP A 11 -24.08 10.44 1.02
C ASP A 11 -22.63 10.36 0.51
N PRO A 12 -22.28 9.37 -0.32
CA PRO A 12 -20.91 9.21 -0.82
C PRO A 12 -20.35 10.46 -1.51
N SER A 13 -21.23 11.33 -2.06
CA SER A 13 -20.84 12.58 -2.70
C SER A 13 -20.42 13.68 -1.71
N GLU A 14 -20.83 13.57 -0.43
CA GLU A 14 -20.52 14.51 0.65
C GLU A 14 -19.42 14.02 1.59
N ALA A 15 -18.89 12.82 1.35
CA ALA A 15 -17.83 12.26 2.17
C ALA A 15 -16.50 13.02 1.99
N GLU A 16 -15.87 13.38 3.11
CA GLU A 16 -14.54 14.01 3.10
C GLU A 16 -13.44 13.02 2.76
N LEU A 17 -13.62 11.75 3.12
CA LEU A 17 -12.67 10.68 2.90
C LEU A 17 -13.32 9.50 2.20
N ALA A 18 -12.76 9.07 1.08
CA ALA A 18 -13.04 7.75 0.51
C ALA A 18 -11.99 6.75 1.01
N VAL A 19 -12.42 5.62 1.57
CA VAL A 19 -11.54 4.50 1.88
C VAL A 19 -11.75 3.42 0.83
N VAL A 20 -10.72 3.12 0.05
CA VAL A 20 -10.74 2.12 -1.02
C VAL A 20 -9.95 0.89 -0.56
N ILE A 21 -10.65 -0.23 -0.42
CA ILE A 21 -10.08 -1.51 -0.02
C ILE A 21 -10.23 -2.50 -1.17
N VAL A 22 -9.13 -3.10 -1.61
CA VAL A 22 -9.16 -4.14 -2.65
C VAL A 22 -9.08 -5.51 -1.99
N ASN A 23 -10.15 -6.28 -2.10
CA ASN A 23 -10.24 -7.62 -1.54
C ASN A 23 -9.88 -8.69 -2.59
N TYR A 24 -9.07 -9.67 -2.19
CA TYR A 24 -8.87 -10.92 -2.93
C TYR A 24 -8.55 -12.06 -1.97
N ASN A 25 -9.56 -12.84 -1.63
CA ASN A 25 -9.47 -13.99 -0.71
C ASN A 25 -8.83 -13.61 0.64
N ALA A 26 -9.27 -12.51 1.25
CA ALA A 26 -8.71 -12.02 2.51
C ALA A 26 -9.33 -12.67 3.76
N GLY A 27 -10.33 -13.55 3.61
CA GLY A 27 -10.96 -14.24 4.73
C GLY A 27 -11.51 -13.27 5.78
N ASP A 28 -11.30 -13.56 7.06
CA ASP A 28 -11.78 -12.74 8.17
C ASP A 28 -11.03 -11.39 8.32
N TYR A 29 -9.89 -11.22 7.65
CA TYR A 29 -9.12 -9.97 7.75
C TYR A 29 -9.90 -8.78 7.22
N LEU A 30 -10.65 -8.93 6.12
CA LEU A 30 -11.48 -7.85 5.59
C LEU A 30 -12.50 -7.37 6.63
N ARG A 31 -13.16 -8.28 7.36
CA ARG A 31 -14.10 -7.92 8.43
C ARG A 31 -13.41 -7.17 9.57
N ARG A 32 -12.23 -7.61 10.00
CA ARG A 32 -11.42 -6.94 11.03
C ARG A 32 -10.95 -5.56 10.58
N CYS A 33 -10.51 -5.44 9.33
CA CYS A 33 -10.17 -4.16 8.71
C CYS A 33 -11.35 -3.17 8.81
N LEU A 34 -12.54 -3.55 8.34
CA LEU A 34 -13.74 -2.70 8.38
C LEU A 34 -14.15 -2.31 9.81
N ALA A 35 -14.12 -3.27 10.75
CA ALA A 35 -14.41 -3.00 12.15
C ALA A 35 -13.43 -1.97 12.77
N SER A 36 -12.15 -2.03 12.39
CA SER A 36 -11.14 -1.08 12.86
C SER A 36 -11.41 0.34 12.35
N LEU A 37 -11.89 0.48 11.13
CA LEU A 37 -12.28 1.78 10.54
C LEU A 37 -13.49 2.39 11.27
N GLU A 38 -14.52 1.59 11.57
CA GLU A 38 -15.66 2.06 12.36
C GLU A 38 -15.24 2.52 13.74
N ALA A 39 -14.43 1.71 14.44
CA ALA A 39 -14.00 1.99 15.80
C ALA A 39 -13.10 3.26 15.88
N ARG A 40 -12.42 3.61 14.80
CA ARG A 40 -11.43 4.70 14.77
C ARG A 40 -11.73 5.76 13.71
N ARG A 41 -13.00 5.93 13.37
CA ARG A 41 -13.40 6.92 12.37
C ARG A 41 -13.03 8.35 12.78
N GLY A 42 -13.29 8.71 14.03
CA GLY A 42 -13.24 10.10 14.49
C GLY A 42 -14.42 10.90 13.93
N ASP A 43 -14.31 12.23 14.02
CA ASP A 43 -15.35 13.16 13.54
C ASP A 43 -15.08 13.55 12.06
N ILE A 44 -15.34 12.60 11.17
CA ILE A 44 -15.18 12.77 9.72
C ILE A 44 -16.24 11.95 8.97
N SER A 45 -16.72 12.48 7.85
CA SER A 45 -17.59 11.76 6.93
C SER A 45 -16.76 10.84 6.02
N VAL A 46 -17.14 9.55 5.96
CA VAL A 46 -16.36 8.51 5.26
C VAL A 46 -17.25 7.70 4.33
N ASP A 47 -16.81 7.55 3.07
CA ASP A 47 -17.34 6.60 2.08
C ASP A 47 -16.36 5.40 2.02
N VAL A 48 -16.79 4.23 2.48
CA VAL A 48 -15.98 3.00 2.42
C VAL A 48 -16.41 2.15 1.23
N LEU A 49 -15.49 1.94 0.30
CA LEU A 49 -15.69 1.12 -0.90
C LEU A 49 -14.75 -0.08 -0.88
N VAL A 50 -15.34 -1.27 -0.82
CA VAL A 50 -14.64 -2.54 -1.05
C VAL A 50 -14.74 -2.88 -2.53
N ILE A 51 -13.60 -3.16 -3.16
CA ILE A 51 -13.51 -3.69 -4.52
C ILE A 51 -13.07 -5.14 -4.43
N ASP A 52 -13.97 -6.05 -4.72
CA ASP A 52 -13.64 -7.47 -4.72
C ASP A 52 -13.09 -7.91 -6.08
N ASN A 53 -11.87 -8.44 -6.09
CA ASN A 53 -11.19 -8.89 -7.29
C ASN A 53 -11.44 -10.38 -7.59
N ALA A 54 -12.70 -10.80 -7.61
CA ALA A 54 -13.14 -12.18 -7.85
C ALA A 54 -12.67 -13.16 -6.77
N SER A 55 -12.91 -12.84 -5.49
CA SER A 55 -12.69 -13.75 -4.36
C SER A 55 -13.61 -14.97 -4.46
N ARG A 56 -13.15 -16.08 -3.88
CA ARG A 56 -13.87 -17.35 -3.85
C ARG A 56 -14.09 -17.88 -2.44
N ASP A 57 -13.67 -17.11 -1.44
CA ASP A 57 -13.71 -17.47 -0.02
C ASP A 57 -14.92 -16.92 0.73
N GLY A 58 -15.81 -16.16 0.04
CA GLY A 58 -16.99 -15.53 0.65
C GLY A 58 -16.67 -14.33 1.55
N SER A 59 -15.41 -13.88 1.61
CA SER A 59 -14.98 -12.81 2.51
C SER A 59 -15.70 -11.49 2.27
N HIS A 60 -15.95 -11.13 1.01
CA HIS A 60 -16.61 -9.88 0.65
C HIS A 60 -18.09 -9.87 1.02
N GLU A 61 -18.83 -10.96 0.81
CA GLU A 61 -20.23 -11.07 1.21
C GLU A 61 -20.38 -11.00 2.73
N ALA A 62 -19.56 -11.78 3.45
CA ALA A 62 -19.59 -11.79 4.91
C ALA A 62 -19.25 -10.43 5.51
N ALA A 63 -18.26 -9.72 4.93
CA ALA A 63 -17.83 -8.41 5.40
C ALA A 63 -18.92 -7.35 5.18
N VAL A 64 -19.54 -7.30 4.00
CA VAL A 64 -20.61 -6.35 3.71
C VAL A 64 -21.88 -6.65 4.53
N ALA A 65 -22.20 -7.91 4.76
CA ALA A 65 -23.32 -8.27 5.64
C ALA A 65 -23.12 -7.76 7.08
N ALA A 66 -21.87 -7.80 7.58
CA ALA A 66 -21.53 -7.27 8.90
C ALA A 66 -21.47 -5.73 8.95
N HIS A 67 -21.19 -5.07 7.84
CA HIS A 67 -21.01 -3.62 7.70
C HIS A 67 -21.87 -3.03 6.59
N PRO A 68 -23.21 -2.89 6.77
CA PRO A 68 -24.15 -2.52 5.70
C PRO A 68 -23.94 -1.14 5.08
N ALA A 69 -23.19 -0.26 5.73
CA ALA A 69 -22.82 1.06 5.20
C ALA A 69 -21.67 1.02 4.18
N VAL A 70 -21.01 -0.13 4.03
CA VAL A 70 -19.88 -0.34 3.11
C VAL A 70 -20.44 -0.62 1.71
N ARG A 71 -19.89 0.08 0.73
CA ARG A 71 -20.20 -0.16 -0.68
C ARG A 71 -19.35 -1.30 -1.23
N LEU A 72 -19.90 -2.15 -2.07
CA LEU A 72 -19.21 -3.25 -2.72
C LEU A 72 -19.24 -3.09 -4.24
N LEU A 73 -18.07 -3.23 -4.87
CA LEU A 73 -17.91 -3.39 -6.31
C LEU A 73 -17.23 -4.75 -6.56
N ALA A 74 -17.96 -5.71 -7.10
CA ALA A 74 -17.43 -7.04 -7.39
C ALA A 74 -16.99 -7.14 -8.86
N ASN A 75 -15.74 -7.49 -9.09
CA ASN A 75 -15.19 -7.76 -10.40
C ASN A 75 -15.41 -9.24 -10.79
N PRO A 76 -15.69 -9.54 -12.07
CA PRO A 76 -15.82 -10.92 -12.53
C PRO A 76 -14.49 -11.68 -12.57
N ASP A 77 -13.36 -10.95 -12.58
CA ASP A 77 -12.01 -11.47 -12.66
C ASP A 77 -11.03 -10.61 -11.83
N ASN A 78 -9.89 -11.17 -11.47
CA ASN A 78 -8.84 -10.42 -10.76
C ASN A 78 -8.08 -9.51 -11.71
N ARG A 79 -8.37 -8.21 -11.62
CA ARG A 79 -7.81 -7.16 -12.48
C ARG A 79 -6.46 -6.60 -12.01
N GLY A 80 -5.97 -7.09 -10.87
CA GLY A 80 -4.77 -6.54 -10.21
C GLY A 80 -5.07 -5.32 -9.33
N LEU A 81 -4.07 -4.92 -8.54
CA LEU A 81 -4.24 -3.90 -7.51
C LEU A 81 -4.40 -2.50 -8.11
N SER A 82 -3.54 -2.13 -9.06
CA SER A 82 -3.60 -0.80 -9.72
C SER A 82 -4.92 -0.54 -10.41
N ALA A 83 -5.43 -1.52 -11.18
CA ALA A 83 -6.70 -1.38 -11.88
C ALA A 83 -7.88 -1.27 -10.91
N ALA A 84 -7.87 -2.05 -9.82
CA ALA A 84 -8.89 -1.98 -8.78
C ALA A 84 -8.81 -0.64 -8.02
N TRP A 85 -7.64 -0.15 -7.64
CA TRP A 85 -7.51 1.19 -7.05
C TRP A 85 -8.05 2.29 -7.98
N ASN A 86 -7.78 2.18 -9.29
CA ASN A 86 -8.32 3.12 -10.26
C ASN A 86 -9.85 3.05 -10.38
N GLN A 87 -10.46 1.87 -10.21
CA GLN A 87 -11.92 1.75 -10.09
C GLN A 87 -12.41 2.51 -8.86
N GLY A 88 -11.72 2.41 -7.72
CA GLY A 88 -12.05 3.15 -6.50
C GLY A 88 -11.95 4.66 -6.68
N ILE A 89 -10.90 5.16 -7.35
CA ILE A 89 -10.76 6.58 -7.67
C ILE A 89 -11.94 7.08 -8.51
N ARG A 90 -12.35 6.30 -9.50
CA ARG A 90 -13.50 6.66 -10.39
C ARG A 90 -14.86 6.54 -9.70
N ALA A 91 -15.01 5.64 -8.74
CA ALA A 91 -16.27 5.35 -8.07
C ALA A 91 -16.53 6.23 -6.83
N THR A 92 -15.59 7.12 -6.49
CA THR A 92 -15.66 8.03 -5.33
C THR A 92 -15.35 9.46 -5.75
N THR A 93 -15.82 10.45 -4.96
CA THR A 93 -15.62 11.89 -5.24
C THR A 93 -14.94 12.64 -4.11
N SER A 94 -14.72 12.00 -2.97
CA SER A 94 -14.14 12.61 -1.77
C SER A 94 -12.80 13.32 -2.05
N PRO A 95 -12.52 14.45 -1.39
CA PRO A 95 -11.29 15.22 -1.59
C PRO A 95 -10.03 14.47 -1.14
N TYR A 96 -10.17 13.47 -0.27
CA TYR A 96 -9.09 12.56 0.15
C TYR A 96 -9.46 11.11 -0.15
N VAL A 97 -8.45 10.32 -0.56
CA VAL A 97 -8.60 8.90 -0.84
C VAL A 97 -7.57 8.12 -0.02
N LEU A 98 -8.04 7.23 0.82
CA LEU A 98 -7.21 6.28 1.57
C LEU A 98 -7.26 4.93 0.86
N PHE A 99 -6.13 4.47 0.37
CA PHE A 99 -5.95 3.08 -0.05
C PHE A 99 -5.48 2.28 1.15
N LEU A 100 -6.22 1.23 1.47
CA LEU A 100 -5.97 0.38 2.62
C LEU A 100 -6.04 -1.09 2.21
N ASN A 101 -5.05 -1.88 2.60
CA ASN A 101 -5.09 -3.32 2.35
C ASN A 101 -6.18 -4.00 3.21
N PRO A 102 -6.79 -5.09 2.74
CA PRO A 102 -7.84 -5.79 3.46
C PRO A 102 -7.33 -6.52 4.73
N ASP A 103 -6.02 -6.72 4.84
CA ASP A 103 -5.29 -7.30 5.97
C ASP A 103 -4.56 -6.26 6.82
N ALA A 104 -5.01 -5.00 6.73
CA ALA A 104 -4.52 -3.88 7.53
C ALA A 104 -5.62 -3.37 8.48
N GLU A 105 -5.28 -3.16 9.73
CA GLU A 105 -6.18 -2.65 10.77
C GLU A 105 -5.68 -1.32 11.31
N LEU A 106 -6.54 -0.32 11.39
CA LEU A 106 -6.22 0.94 12.04
C LEU A 106 -6.09 0.71 13.54
N TRP A 107 -4.87 0.89 14.09
CA TRP A 107 -4.52 0.52 15.46
C TRP A 107 -4.53 1.69 16.42
N ARG A 108 -3.90 2.81 16.05
CA ARG A 108 -3.87 4.07 16.80
C ARG A 108 -4.18 5.24 15.88
N GLY A 109 -4.62 6.36 16.49
CA GLY A 109 -5.13 7.50 15.77
C GLY A 109 -6.51 7.22 15.18
N THR A 110 -7.00 8.16 14.39
CA THR A 110 -8.32 8.10 13.73
C THR A 110 -8.19 8.46 12.25
N LEU A 111 -9.23 8.13 11.47
CA LEU A 111 -9.30 8.58 10.07
C LEU A 111 -9.34 10.12 9.97
N ALA A 112 -10.00 10.78 10.94
CA ALA A 112 -10.01 12.24 11.02
C ALA A 112 -8.61 12.81 11.22
N GLU A 113 -7.80 12.22 12.13
CA GLU A 113 -6.40 12.63 12.34
C GLU A 113 -5.55 12.35 11.09
N TYR A 114 -5.79 11.27 10.37
CA TYR A 114 -5.07 10.97 9.15
C TYR A 114 -5.30 12.04 8.08
N VAL A 115 -6.56 12.47 7.89
CA VAL A 115 -6.90 13.58 6.99
C VAL A 115 -6.35 14.90 7.52
N GLN A 116 -6.36 15.11 8.84
CA GLN A 116 -5.81 16.32 9.45
C GLN A 116 -4.30 16.48 9.15
N VAL A 117 -3.52 15.40 9.21
CA VAL A 117 -2.10 15.44 8.81
C VAL A 117 -1.95 15.89 7.35
N ALA A 118 -2.78 15.38 6.43
CA ALA A 118 -2.73 15.81 5.03
C ALA A 118 -3.12 17.29 4.83
N ARG A 119 -4.02 17.82 5.66
CA ARG A 119 -4.39 19.26 5.66
C ARG A 119 -3.26 20.15 6.16
N GLU A 120 -2.57 19.72 7.21
CA GLU A 120 -1.41 20.43 7.79
C GLU A 120 -0.21 20.45 6.82
N HIS A 121 -0.13 19.47 5.92
CA HIS A 121 0.94 19.34 4.93
C HIS A 121 0.41 19.39 3.48
N PRO A 122 -0.07 20.54 2.98
CA PRO A 122 -0.74 20.67 1.68
C PRO A 122 0.14 20.35 0.47
N SER A 123 1.46 20.25 0.65
CA SER A 123 2.44 19.79 -0.34
C SER A 123 2.64 18.26 -0.32
N ALA A 124 2.09 17.54 0.68
CA ALA A 124 2.15 16.10 0.69
C ALA A 124 1.17 15.51 -0.34
N GLY A 125 1.70 14.79 -1.30
CA GLY A 125 0.92 14.03 -2.28
C GLY A 125 0.57 12.63 -1.80
N ILE A 126 1.34 12.10 -0.85
CA ILE A 126 1.06 10.87 -0.13
C ILE A 126 1.39 11.09 1.35
N VAL A 127 0.50 10.64 2.22
CA VAL A 127 0.76 10.48 3.66
C VAL A 127 0.67 8.99 3.99
N GLY A 128 1.73 8.44 4.61
CA GLY A 128 1.77 7.05 5.06
C GLY A 128 1.89 6.95 6.57
N PRO A 129 1.22 5.98 7.23
CA PRO A 129 1.23 5.83 8.68
C PRO A 129 2.46 5.04 9.15
N LEU A 130 2.65 5.00 10.46
CA LEU A 130 3.48 3.99 11.07
C LEU A 130 2.80 2.62 10.92
N VAL A 131 3.50 1.67 10.31
CA VAL A 131 3.01 0.30 10.16
C VAL A 131 3.70 -0.59 11.18
N ARG A 132 2.92 -1.47 11.82
CA ARG A 132 3.42 -2.51 12.72
C ARG A 132 3.14 -3.89 12.15
N ASN A 133 4.03 -4.80 12.47
CA ASN A 133 3.77 -6.24 12.32
C ASN A 133 2.79 -6.69 13.43
N PRO A 134 2.13 -7.85 13.30
CA PRO A 134 1.23 -8.40 14.32
C PRO A 134 1.89 -8.64 15.69
N ASP A 135 3.20 -8.86 15.71
CA ASP A 135 3.99 -9.00 16.94
C ASP A 135 4.30 -7.66 17.64
N GLY A 136 3.80 -6.54 17.09
CA GLY A 136 4.01 -5.19 17.61
C GLY A 136 5.30 -4.53 17.15
N THR A 137 6.20 -5.23 16.47
CA THR A 137 7.43 -4.63 15.93
C THR A 137 7.12 -3.64 14.82
N VAL A 138 7.96 -2.62 14.67
CA VAL A 138 7.78 -1.59 13.63
C VAL A 138 8.22 -2.13 12.28
N TYR A 139 7.30 -2.09 11.31
CA TYR A 139 7.63 -2.36 9.91
C TYR A 139 8.17 -1.08 9.25
N PRO A 140 9.28 -1.14 8.51
CA PRO A 140 9.86 0.05 7.86
C PRO A 140 9.01 0.50 6.67
N SER A 141 7.84 1.13 6.93
CA SER A 141 6.88 1.56 5.92
C SER A 141 7.34 2.79 5.14
N GLY A 142 8.04 3.74 5.78
CA GLY A 142 8.68 4.88 5.11
C GLY A 142 10.10 4.52 4.67
N ARG A 143 10.43 4.79 3.39
CA ARG A 143 11.70 4.35 2.78
C ARG A 143 12.24 5.39 1.81
N VAL A 144 13.54 5.26 1.48
CA VAL A 144 14.16 6.00 0.38
C VAL A 144 14.06 5.23 -0.93
N LEU A 145 14.02 5.96 -2.05
CA LEU A 145 14.17 5.37 -3.39
C LEU A 145 15.62 4.93 -3.56
N PRO A 146 15.90 3.64 -3.68
CA PRO A 146 17.27 3.18 -3.74
C PRO A 146 17.94 3.68 -5.03
N GLY A 147 19.15 4.20 -4.90
CA GLY A 147 20.05 4.34 -6.04
C GLY A 147 20.35 2.96 -6.64
N LEU A 148 20.86 2.91 -7.88
CA LEU A 148 21.14 1.62 -8.55
C LEU A 148 22.04 0.70 -7.69
N ARG A 149 23.09 1.25 -7.07
CA ARG A 149 23.99 0.51 -6.18
C ARG A 149 23.27 -0.05 -4.94
N ASP A 150 22.42 0.78 -4.31
CA ASP A 150 21.68 0.39 -3.11
C ASP A 150 20.60 -0.64 -3.46
N ALA A 151 19.94 -0.50 -4.62
CA ALA A 151 18.96 -1.47 -5.12
C ALA A 151 19.60 -2.84 -5.39
N VAL A 152 20.75 -2.88 -6.06
CA VAL A 152 21.50 -4.11 -6.33
C VAL A 152 22.01 -4.69 -5.00
N GLY A 153 22.66 -3.88 -4.15
CA GLY A 153 23.18 -4.34 -2.86
C GLY A 153 22.08 -4.91 -1.96
N HIS A 154 20.96 -4.21 -1.82
CA HIS A 154 19.79 -4.72 -1.08
C HIS A 154 19.21 -6.00 -1.70
N ALA A 155 19.06 -6.04 -3.02
CA ALA A 155 18.47 -7.18 -3.72
C ALA A 155 19.28 -8.48 -3.50
N PHE A 156 20.60 -8.41 -3.51
CA PHE A 156 21.48 -9.58 -3.38
C PHE A 156 21.89 -9.85 -1.94
N LEU A 157 22.17 -8.82 -1.14
CA LEU A 157 22.70 -8.99 0.21
C LEU A 157 21.62 -8.98 1.29
N GLY A 158 20.44 -8.37 1.05
CA GLY A 158 19.39 -8.25 2.04
C GLY A 158 18.91 -9.59 2.60
N GLY A 159 18.90 -10.64 1.79
CA GLY A 159 18.53 -11.98 2.22
C GLY A 159 19.62 -12.76 2.99
N PHE A 160 20.90 -12.40 2.84
CA PHE A 160 22.03 -13.08 3.48
C PHE A 160 22.58 -12.31 4.67
N ALA A 161 22.57 -11.01 4.60
CA ALA A 161 23.08 -10.09 5.60
C ALA A 161 22.08 -8.93 5.75
N PRO A 162 20.94 -9.11 6.44
CA PRO A 162 19.88 -8.10 6.54
C PRO A 162 20.38 -6.78 7.14
N GLY A 163 21.42 -6.81 7.99
CA GLY A 163 22.10 -5.63 8.54
C GLY A 163 23.13 -4.97 7.62
N ASN A 164 23.19 -5.31 6.31
CA ASN A 164 24.14 -4.65 5.41
C ASN A 164 23.77 -3.19 5.15
N ARG A 165 24.79 -2.34 4.86
CA ARG A 165 24.63 -0.89 4.67
C ARG A 165 23.59 -0.46 3.60
N PHE A 166 23.39 -1.29 2.57
CA PHE A 166 22.45 -1.00 1.49
C PHE A 166 21.00 -1.19 1.97
N THR A 167 20.76 -2.27 2.74
CA THR A 167 19.46 -2.55 3.36
C THR A 167 19.15 -1.52 4.44
N GLN A 168 20.11 -1.19 5.29
CA GLN A 168 19.98 -0.16 6.32
C GLN A 168 19.60 1.20 5.71
N ARG A 169 20.29 1.61 4.64
CA ARG A 169 19.97 2.87 3.94
C ARG A 169 18.58 2.81 3.31
N TYR A 170 18.23 1.72 2.66
CA TYR A 170 16.93 1.53 2.04
C TYR A 170 15.78 1.60 3.04
N HIS A 171 15.92 0.97 4.19
CA HIS A 171 14.94 0.97 5.26
C HIS A 171 15.03 2.21 6.16
N MET A 172 16.02 3.09 5.94
CA MET A 172 16.29 4.23 6.82
C MET A 172 16.52 3.77 8.28
N ASP A 173 17.30 2.71 8.46
CA ASP A 173 17.64 2.19 9.79
C ASP A 173 18.37 3.28 10.60
N GLY A 174 18.16 3.28 11.93
CA GLY A 174 18.62 4.36 12.82
C GLY A 174 17.63 5.52 12.97
N TRP A 175 16.53 5.54 12.21
CA TRP A 175 15.41 6.44 12.47
C TRP A 175 14.38 5.74 13.36
N ASP A 176 14.04 6.36 14.49
CA ASP A 176 13.13 5.83 15.52
C ASP A 176 11.65 5.83 15.11
N ARG A 177 11.30 6.56 14.04
CA ARG A 177 9.94 6.72 13.51
C ARG A 177 8.93 7.30 14.51
N THR A 178 9.41 8.09 15.47
CA THR A 178 8.56 8.76 16.47
C THR A 178 8.07 10.12 16.00
N THR A 179 8.65 10.66 14.92
CA THR A 179 8.33 11.98 14.37
C THR A 179 7.94 11.89 12.90
N GLU A 180 7.14 12.87 12.46
CA GLU A 180 6.82 13.04 11.04
C GLU A 180 8.09 13.32 10.24
N ARG A 181 8.16 12.70 9.06
CA ARG A 181 9.34 12.83 8.22
C ARG A 181 8.99 12.70 6.74
N GLU A 182 9.62 13.53 5.92
CA GLU A 182 9.62 13.33 4.47
C GLU A 182 10.44 12.09 4.12
N VAL A 183 9.84 11.24 3.29
CA VAL A 183 10.43 10.00 2.78
C VAL A 183 10.27 9.95 1.26
N ASP A 184 10.91 9.00 0.60
CA ASP A 184 10.75 8.92 -0.84
C ASP A 184 9.50 8.17 -1.28
N TRP A 185 9.07 7.19 -0.49
CA TRP A 185 7.85 6.43 -0.69
C TRP A 185 7.41 5.71 0.60
N VAL A 186 6.17 5.31 0.66
CA VAL A 186 5.58 4.55 1.77
C VAL A 186 4.99 3.25 1.27
N SER A 187 4.83 2.27 2.18
CA SER A 187 4.20 0.99 1.88
C SER A 187 2.75 1.17 1.41
N GLY A 188 2.35 0.43 0.39
CA GLY A 188 0.97 0.37 -0.11
C GLY A 188 -0.05 -0.23 0.86
N ALA A 189 0.39 -0.72 2.04
CA ALA A 189 -0.52 -1.24 3.07
C ALA A 189 -1.55 -0.19 3.52
N SER A 190 -1.13 1.08 3.58
CA SER A 190 -2.00 2.23 3.89
C SER A 190 -1.39 3.51 3.32
N MET A 191 -2.12 4.19 2.44
CA MET A 191 -1.68 5.44 1.82
C MET A 191 -2.87 6.40 1.68
N LEU A 192 -2.77 7.57 2.28
CA LEU A 192 -3.73 8.67 2.09
C LEU A 192 -3.20 9.64 1.03
N LEU A 193 -4.01 9.92 0.02
CA LEU A 193 -3.71 10.85 -1.06
C LEU A 193 -4.79 11.93 -1.16
N PRO A 194 -4.42 13.22 -1.25
CA PRO A 194 -5.34 14.26 -1.72
C PRO A 194 -5.77 13.97 -3.16
N ARG A 195 -7.05 14.00 -3.49
CA ARG A 195 -7.56 13.68 -4.84
C ARG A 195 -6.92 14.50 -5.95
N LYS A 196 -6.62 15.77 -5.67
CA LYS A 196 -5.96 16.70 -6.62
C LYS A 196 -4.64 16.19 -7.19
N VAL A 197 -3.97 15.20 -6.56
CA VAL A 197 -2.73 14.64 -7.09
C VAL A 197 -2.97 13.84 -8.36
N PHE A 198 -4.16 13.24 -8.52
CA PHE A 198 -4.49 12.50 -9.74
C PHE A 198 -4.65 13.41 -10.96
N ASP A 199 -5.01 14.68 -10.76
CA ASP A 199 -5.04 15.67 -11.84
C ASP A 199 -3.62 16.05 -12.29
N ALA A 200 -2.66 16.06 -11.34
CA ALA A 200 -1.27 16.45 -11.61
C ALA A 200 -0.45 15.34 -12.28
N VAL A 201 -0.63 14.08 -11.88
CA VAL A 201 0.25 12.98 -12.33
C VAL A 201 -0.52 11.79 -12.93
N GLY A 202 -1.84 11.86 -13.00
CA GLY A 202 -2.69 10.74 -13.42
C GLY A 202 -2.86 9.68 -12.33
N VAL A 203 -3.70 8.69 -12.61
CA VAL A 203 -4.01 7.57 -11.73
C VAL A 203 -2.88 6.51 -11.72
N PHE A 204 -3.07 5.39 -11.02
CA PHE A 204 -2.09 4.30 -11.01
C PHE A 204 -1.88 3.70 -12.40
N ASP A 205 -0.64 3.31 -12.72
CA ASP A 205 -0.30 2.63 -13.97
C ASP A 205 -0.74 1.16 -13.89
N GLU A 206 -1.80 0.81 -14.61
CA GLU A 206 -2.41 -0.53 -14.60
C GLU A 206 -1.48 -1.63 -15.18
N SER A 207 -0.36 -1.23 -15.77
CA SER A 207 0.68 -2.19 -16.14
C SER A 207 1.34 -2.86 -14.94
N PHE A 208 1.23 -2.26 -13.73
CA PHE A 208 1.59 -2.90 -12.46
C PHE A 208 0.38 -3.68 -11.95
N PHE A 209 0.37 -4.99 -12.16
CA PHE A 209 -0.71 -5.85 -11.66
C PHE A 209 -0.72 -5.93 -10.13
N LEU A 210 0.45 -6.08 -9.53
CA LEU A 210 0.71 -6.10 -8.09
C LEU A 210 2.18 -5.80 -7.85
N TYR A 211 2.49 -5.07 -6.77
CA TYR A 211 3.81 -4.57 -6.37
C TYR A 211 4.37 -3.45 -7.26
N ALA A 212 5.02 -2.50 -6.62
CA ALA A 212 5.67 -1.31 -7.18
C ALA A 212 4.72 -0.24 -7.78
N GLU A 213 3.40 -0.41 -7.68
CA GLU A 213 2.42 0.61 -8.05
C GLU A 213 2.53 1.85 -7.16
N GLU A 214 2.71 1.68 -5.86
CA GLU A 214 2.94 2.75 -4.89
C GLU A 214 4.28 3.45 -5.13
N LEU A 215 5.28 2.69 -5.53
CA LEU A 215 6.61 3.21 -5.85
C LEU A 215 6.59 4.03 -7.15
N ASP A 216 5.83 3.59 -8.15
CA ASP A 216 5.58 4.33 -9.40
C ASP A 216 4.86 5.65 -9.11
N MET A 217 3.78 5.60 -8.33
CA MET A 217 3.00 6.79 -7.94
C MET A 217 3.87 7.78 -7.17
N ALA A 218 4.59 7.35 -6.15
CA ALA A 218 5.49 8.20 -5.37
C ALA A 218 6.57 8.84 -6.24
N THR A 219 7.13 8.10 -7.20
CA THR A 219 8.16 8.63 -8.12
C THR A 219 7.58 9.71 -9.03
N ARG A 220 6.36 9.51 -9.58
CA ARG A 220 5.70 10.52 -10.42
C ARG A 220 5.34 11.77 -9.63
N LEU A 221 4.77 11.61 -8.44
CA LEU A 221 4.42 12.71 -7.55
C LEU A 221 5.64 13.55 -7.18
N ARG A 222 6.74 12.93 -6.78
CA ARG A 222 7.99 13.63 -6.46
C ARG A 222 8.56 14.36 -7.68
N GLY A 223 8.47 13.74 -8.85
CA GLY A 223 8.85 14.38 -10.13
C GLY A 223 8.02 15.61 -10.47
N ALA A 224 6.78 15.70 -9.97
CA ALA A 224 5.88 16.83 -10.09
C ALA A 224 5.95 17.82 -8.90
N GLY A 225 6.93 17.66 -7.99
CA GLY A 225 7.16 18.56 -6.85
C GLY A 225 6.35 18.27 -5.60
N TRP A 226 5.58 17.17 -5.56
CA TRP A 226 4.88 16.72 -4.36
C TRP A 226 5.83 16.00 -3.41
N ARG A 227 5.52 16.09 -2.11
CA ARG A 227 6.23 15.36 -1.06
C ARG A 227 5.53 14.05 -0.72
N VAL A 228 6.27 13.11 -0.14
CA VAL A 228 5.73 11.91 0.51
C VAL A 228 6.05 12.03 1.99
N LEU A 229 5.04 11.98 2.83
CA LEU A 229 5.14 12.18 4.27
C LEU A 229 4.87 10.87 5.01
N PHE A 230 5.74 10.51 5.92
CA PHE A 230 5.48 9.52 6.96
C PHE A 230 4.98 10.23 8.22
N THR A 231 3.94 9.67 8.86
CA THR A 231 3.42 10.16 10.15
C THR A 231 3.26 9.02 11.16
N PRO A 232 3.73 9.18 12.41
CA PRO A 232 3.45 8.24 13.50
C PRO A 232 2.15 8.56 14.25
N ARG A 233 1.44 9.63 13.90
CA ARG A 233 0.16 10.00 14.53
C ARG A 233 -0.92 8.97 14.29
N VAL A 234 -0.80 8.24 13.20
CA VAL A 234 -1.68 7.11 12.85
C VAL A 234 -0.83 5.86 12.76
N GLU A 235 -1.28 4.79 13.40
CA GLU A 235 -0.63 3.48 13.36
C GLU A 235 -1.57 2.44 12.75
N VAL A 236 -1.03 1.59 11.90
CA VAL A 236 -1.73 0.48 11.25
C VAL A 236 -0.99 -0.82 11.55
N ILE A 237 -1.70 -1.86 11.99
CA ILE A 237 -1.17 -3.22 12.02
C ILE A 237 -1.43 -3.85 10.65
N HIS A 238 -0.43 -4.49 10.05
CA HIS A 238 -0.55 -5.14 8.75
C HIS A 238 -0.03 -6.58 8.81
N GLU A 239 -0.91 -7.52 8.46
CA GLU A 239 -0.59 -8.94 8.37
C GLU A 239 -0.03 -9.27 6.99
N ILE A 240 1.29 -9.21 6.86
CA ILE A 240 1.95 -9.32 5.55
C ILE A 240 1.74 -10.71 4.91
N GLY A 241 1.17 -10.74 3.72
CA GLY A 241 1.16 -11.92 2.86
C GLY A 241 -0.03 -12.86 3.06
N VAL A 242 -1.08 -12.43 3.73
CA VAL A 242 -2.31 -13.21 3.90
C VAL A 242 -2.95 -13.55 2.56
N SER A 243 -3.22 -12.55 1.75
CA SER A 243 -3.88 -12.72 0.44
C SER A 243 -2.97 -13.28 -0.65
N THR A 244 -1.66 -13.14 -0.51
CA THR A 244 -0.71 -13.45 -1.59
C THR A 244 0.18 -14.65 -1.32
N GLY A 245 0.48 -14.95 -0.05
CA GLY A 245 1.43 -15.98 0.34
C GLY A 245 2.82 -15.77 -0.26
N ARG A 246 3.80 -16.55 0.18
CA ARG A 246 5.16 -16.58 -0.43
C ARG A 246 5.26 -17.72 -1.45
N SER A 247 4.48 -17.63 -2.55
CA SER A 247 4.58 -18.59 -3.64
C SER A 247 5.63 -18.17 -4.67
N ARG A 248 6.16 -19.12 -5.44
CA ARG A 248 7.07 -18.83 -6.56
C ARG A 248 6.46 -17.81 -7.54
N ARG A 249 5.15 -17.95 -7.81
CA ARG A 249 4.40 -17.01 -8.66
C ARG A 249 4.49 -15.58 -8.14
N MET A 250 4.34 -15.38 -6.83
CA MET A 250 4.39 -14.04 -6.21
C MET A 250 5.80 -13.45 -6.25
N LEU A 251 6.84 -14.26 -5.99
CA LEU A 251 8.23 -13.81 -6.09
C LEU A 251 8.60 -13.39 -7.51
N VAL A 252 8.16 -14.15 -8.52
CA VAL A 252 8.32 -13.80 -9.93
C VAL A 252 7.57 -12.54 -10.29
N MET A 253 6.33 -12.38 -9.81
CA MET A 253 5.50 -11.20 -10.05
C MET A 253 6.14 -9.95 -9.44
N HIS A 254 6.62 -10.03 -8.19
CA HIS A 254 7.37 -8.95 -7.54
C HIS A 254 8.61 -8.55 -8.38
N SER A 255 9.42 -9.53 -8.81
CA SER A 255 10.59 -9.27 -9.64
C SER A 255 10.23 -8.63 -10.98
N THR A 256 9.10 -9.03 -11.59
CA THR A 256 8.59 -8.45 -12.84
C THR A 256 8.17 -6.99 -12.65
N SER A 257 7.49 -6.68 -11.57
CA SER A 257 7.06 -5.32 -11.24
C SER A 257 8.24 -4.40 -10.92
N VAL A 258 9.21 -4.89 -10.14
CA VAL A 258 10.46 -4.14 -9.89
C VAL A 258 11.24 -3.88 -11.19
N TYR A 259 11.33 -4.88 -12.08
CA TYR A 259 11.95 -4.69 -13.40
C TYR A 259 11.20 -3.64 -14.24
N ARG A 260 9.85 -3.66 -14.25
CA ARG A 260 9.01 -2.68 -14.95
C ARG A 260 9.25 -1.28 -14.42
N TYR A 261 9.29 -1.12 -13.09
CA TYR A 261 9.64 0.14 -12.45
C TYR A 261 11.03 0.63 -12.86
N TYR A 262 12.04 -0.24 -12.82
CA TYR A 262 13.40 0.09 -13.24
C TYR A 262 13.44 0.55 -14.71
N ARG A 263 12.79 -0.19 -15.61
CA ARG A 263 12.70 0.16 -17.03
C ARG A 263 12.05 1.53 -17.24
N LYS A 264 10.98 1.83 -16.51
CA LYS A 264 10.21 3.08 -16.64
C LYS A 264 10.97 4.28 -16.11
N HIS A 265 11.58 4.17 -14.92
CA HIS A 265 12.10 5.32 -14.18
C HIS A 265 13.61 5.41 -14.06
N ARG A 266 14.34 4.31 -14.24
CA ARG A 266 15.77 4.24 -13.93
C ARG A 266 16.67 3.91 -15.10
N ALA A 267 16.11 3.52 -16.24
CA ALA A 267 16.85 3.13 -17.44
C ALA A 267 16.59 4.05 -18.65
N PRO A 268 16.77 5.40 -18.53
CA PRO A 268 16.67 6.28 -19.71
C PRO A 268 17.92 6.16 -20.58
N GLY A 269 17.76 6.41 -21.88
CA GLY A 269 18.86 6.48 -22.84
C GLY A 269 19.74 5.23 -22.86
N TRP A 270 21.08 5.39 -22.76
CA TRP A 270 22.04 4.30 -22.79
C TRP A 270 21.89 3.27 -21.66
N ARG A 271 21.29 3.64 -20.51
CA ARG A 271 21.02 2.70 -19.41
C ARG A 271 20.07 1.58 -19.80
N ARG A 272 19.35 1.69 -20.91
CA ARG A 272 18.56 0.57 -21.46
C ARG A 272 19.40 -0.66 -21.76
N LEU A 273 20.67 -0.51 -22.03
CA LEU A 273 21.60 -1.63 -22.23
C LEU A 273 21.78 -2.48 -20.96
N THR A 274 21.45 -1.95 -19.78
CA THR A 274 21.50 -2.70 -18.51
C THR A 274 20.24 -3.55 -18.27
N LEU A 275 19.18 -3.39 -19.07
CA LEU A 275 17.90 -4.09 -18.86
C LEU A 275 18.01 -5.63 -18.91
N PRO A 276 18.75 -6.26 -19.82
CA PRO A 276 18.89 -7.71 -19.80
C PRO A 276 19.55 -8.22 -18.52
N LEU A 277 20.60 -7.54 -18.06
CA LEU A 277 21.30 -7.88 -16.82
C LEU A 277 20.36 -7.70 -15.59
N ALA A 278 19.63 -6.59 -15.52
CA ALA A 278 18.68 -6.34 -14.44
C ALA A 278 17.57 -7.40 -14.39
N TRP A 279 17.05 -7.79 -15.55
CA TRP A 279 16.06 -8.86 -15.65
C TRP A 279 16.59 -10.20 -15.15
N SER A 280 17.78 -10.62 -15.66
CA SER A 280 18.40 -11.88 -15.26
C SER A 280 18.69 -11.93 -13.76
N ALA A 281 19.19 -10.82 -13.19
CA ALA A 281 19.48 -10.69 -11.77
C ALA A 281 18.22 -10.82 -10.90
N LEU A 282 17.13 -10.13 -11.28
CA LEU A 282 15.85 -10.20 -10.56
C LEU A 282 15.20 -11.58 -10.66
N ARG A 283 15.32 -12.25 -11.80
CA ARG A 283 14.84 -13.63 -11.98
C ARG A 283 15.64 -14.61 -11.12
N LEU A 284 16.95 -14.53 -11.16
CA LEU A 284 17.82 -15.36 -10.31
C LEU A 284 17.50 -15.18 -8.83
N ARG A 285 17.32 -13.92 -8.38
CA ARG A 285 16.90 -13.62 -7.01
C ARG A 285 15.60 -14.33 -6.65
N ALA A 286 14.57 -14.24 -7.50
CA ALA A 286 13.27 -14.87 -7.24
C ALA A 286 13.39 -16.39 -7.07
N GLU A 287 14.21 -17.06 -7.90
CA GLU A 287 14.43 -18.50 -7.79
C GLU A 287 15.20 -18.86 -6.52
N LEU A 288 16.23 -18.09 -6.16
CA LEU A 288 16.99 -18.30 -4.93
C LEU A 288 16.13 -18.12 -3.67
N GLU A 289 15.27 -17.08 -3.65
CA GLU A 289 14.32 -16.87 -2.56
C GLU A 289 13.30 -18.03 -2.47
N TRP A 290 12.81 -18.52 -3.59
CA TRP A 290 11.92 -19.68 -3.64
C TRP A 290 12.57 -20.95 -3.09
N VAL A 291 13.81 -21.25 -3.50
CA VAL A 291 14.55 -22.42 -3.00
C VAL A 291 14.73 -22.36 -1.47
N ARG A 292 15.05 -21.17 -0.94
CA ARG A 292 15.18 -20.95 0.50
C ARG A 292 13.87 -21.13 1.25
N GLU A 293 12.77 -20.55 0.71
CA GLU A 293 11.44 -20.69 1.32
C GLU A 293 11.01 -22.15 1.37
N ARG A 294 11.31 -22.91 0.32
CA ARG A 294 11.04 -24.35 0.26
C ARG A 294 11.88 -25.14 1.27
N ALA A 295 13.13 -24.75 1.46
CA ALA A 295 14.02 -25.40 2.44
C ALA A 295 13.61 -25.12 3.91
N ARG A 296 13.00 -23.96 4.20
CA ARG A 296 12.50 -23.60 5.53
C ARG A 296 11.20 -24.31 5.91
N ARG A 297 10.45 -24.80 4.93
CA ARG A 297 9.18 -25.53 5.12
C ARG A 297 9.35 -27.04 5.29
N ARG A 298 10.55 -27.53 5.06
CA ARG A 298 10.96 -28.94 5.33
C ARG A 298 11.63 -29.08 6.69
#